data_d288cb07470182f6a8fd9aafbbd5a0f3
#
_entry.id   d288cb07470182f6a8fd9aafbbd5a0f3
#
_cell.length_a   1.000
_cell.length_b   1.000
_cell.length_c   1.000
_cell.angle_alpha   90.00
_cell.angle_beta   90.00
_cell.angle_gamma   90.00
#
_symmetry.space_group_name_H-M   'P 1'
#
loop_
_entity.id
_entity.type
_entity.pdbx_description
1 polymer ?
#
loop_
_entity_poly.entity_id
_entity_poly.type
_entity_poly.pdbx_seq_one_letter_code
_entity_poly.pdbx_strand_id
1 'polypeptide(L)'
;MAEFTPALAQHFEKPELMRKVGLILENLDGFDDLPNKFVMRGVPHILALNTSLKPATNDGTTIPPNERTGWSGDGAPGSGTLRAFAIGAVTQHFTRTLNRTPGVDFRLPTDEELDALEAFQRFVGRDRDPDLATLRLKGAEARRGKEIFLTSDTQRGTVAAGKCNICHANAGATTSLTPGGPNSNFATGIEQLVDTPADLIDASSNPPDGGFGSAQVPGVPGFGNGTFNTPPLVEAADTGPFFHNNALATIEEAVGFFNSTAFANSPSGTFLASIDSGGIGIRLEATQVQAVAAFLRVLNALENIRATTEIQNFVLDVRRHEVAESLLNLALKDQHDVVDVLDGAGLHPDAARHMRKAIDLTRLAKNTPGRGARNALIRQALAEQRAARGDLVQD
;
A
#
# COMPACT_ATOMS: atom_id res chain seq x y z
N MET A 1 -12.06 5.14 17.80
CA MET A 1 -12.40 3.99 18.66
C MET A 1 -13.77 4.13 19.31
N ALA A 2 -14.51 5.15 18.93
CA ALA A 2 -15.94 5.24 19.20
C ALA A 2 -16.77 4.17 18.47
N GLU A 3 -16.22 3.60 17.41
CA GLU A 3 -16.76 2.44 16.70
C GLU A 3 -16.85 1.18 17.56
N PHE A 4 -16.11 1.15 18.66
CA PHE A 4 -16.11 0.07 19.64
C PHE A 4 -17.02 0.38 20.85
N THR A 5 -18.16 1.03 20.62
CA THR A 5 -19.14 1.09 21.70
C THR A 5 -19.63 -0.34 21.99
N PRO A 6 -19.88 -0.70 23.27
CA PRO A 6 -20.35 -2.03 23.62
C PRO A 6 -21.60 -2.48 22.87
N ALA A 7 -22.43 -1.55 22.43
CA ALA A 7 -23.64 -1.83 21.65
C ALA A 7 -23.33 -2.28 20.22
N LEU A 8 -22.34 -1.66 19.55
CA LEU A 8 -21.88 -2.06 18.20
C LEU A 8 -21.07 -3.35 18.24
N ALA A 9 -20.16 -3.48 19.22
CA ALA A 9 -19.35 -4.68 19.40
C ALA A 9 -20.15 -5.96 19.62
N GLN A 10 -21.37 -5.86 20.15
CA GLN A 10 -22.23 -7.01 20.37
C GLN A 10 -22.88 -7.53 19.08
N HIS A 11 -22.99 -6.72 18.05
CA HIS A 11 -23.78 -7.05 16.85
C HIS A 11 -22.98 -7.19 15.57
N PHE A 12 -21.85 -6.46 15.40
CA PHE A 12 -21.16 -6.36 14.11
C PHE A 12 -19.65 -6.60 14.18
N GLU A 13 -19.01 -6.47 15.32
CA GLU A 13 -17.57 -6.50 15.40
C GLU A 13 -17.05 -7.61 16.31
N LYS A 14 -16.08 -8.34 15.80
CA LYS A 14 -15.14 -9.12 16.60
C LYS A 14 -13.82 -8.35 16.66
N PRO A 15 -13.58 -7.52 17.69
CA PRO A 15 -12.41 -6.64 17.74
C PRO A 15 -11.07 -7.37 17.58
N GLU A 16 -10.99 -8.60 18.05
CA GLU A 16 -9.78 -9.43 17.89
C GLU A 16 -9.55 -9.82 16.43
N LEU A 17 -10.61 -10.18 15.71
CA LEU A 17 -10.51 -10.53 14.29
C LEU A 17 -10.20 -9.30 13.44
N MET A 18 -10.89 -8.19 13.68
CA MET A 18 -10.65 -6.94 12.97
C MET A 18 -9.22 -6.45 13.14
N ARG A 19 -8.66 -6.55 14.37
CA ARG A 19 -7.25 -6.23 14.61
C ARG A 19 -6.28 -7.15 13.88
N LYS A 20 -6.63 -8.43 13.75
CA LYS A 20 -5.80 -9.39 13.01
C LYS A 20 -5.78 -9.15 11.51
N VAL A 21 -6.91 -8.77 10.94
CA VAL A 21 -7.05 -8.54 9.49
C VAL A 21 -6.89 -7.08 9.10
N GLY A 22 -6.72 -6.18 10.08
CA GLY A 22 -6.51 -4.75 9.84
C GLY A 22 -7.71 -4.04 9.21
N LEU A 23 -8.93 -4.59 9.38
CA LEU A 23 -10.16 -3.99 8.87
C LEU A 23 -10.81 -3.07 9.89
N ILE A 24 -11.38 -1.99 9.41
CA ILE A 24 -12.29 -1.13 10.16
C ILE A 24 -13.64 -1.10 9.46
N LEU A 25 -14.69 -0.95 10.27
CA LEU A 25 -16.04 -0.71 9.79
C LEU A 25 -16.25 0.79 9.64
N GLU A 26 -16.71 1.21 8.50
CA GLU A 26 -16.91 2.63 8.18
C GLU A 26 -18.29 2.86 7.58
N ASN A 27 -18.94 3.93 8.01
CA ASN A 27 -20.17 4.41 7.41
C ASN A 27 -19.86 5.57 6.45
N LEU A 28 -20.20 5.42 5.19
CA LEU A 28 -19.83 6.36 4.12
C LEU A 28 -20.70 7.60 4.02
N ASP A 29 -21.88 7.62 4.62
CA ASP A 29 -22.86 8.67 4.39
C ASP A 29 -23.10 9.64 5.56
N GLY A 30 -22.26 9.61 6.56
CA GLY A 30 -22.32 10.55 7.65
C GLY A 30 -22.52 9.94 9.03
N PHE A 31 -22.36 8.63 9.15
CA PHE A 31 -22.21 7.94 10.44
C PHE A 31 -23.48 7.85 11.29
N ASP A 32 -24.65 7.95 10.67
CA ASP A 32 -25.94 7.93 11.37
C ASP A 32 -26.70 6.61 11.27
N ASP A 33 -26.34 5.75 10.33
CA ASP A 33 -27.02 4.46 10.10
C ASP A 33 -26.02 3.31 9.86
N LEU A 34 -25.06 3.16 10.76
CA LEU A 34 -24.01 2.15 10.65
C LEU A 34 -24.51 0.70 10.49
N PRO A 35 -25.64 0.27 11.09
CA PRO A 35 -26.17 -1.07 10.86
C PRO A 35 -26.59 -1.38 9.43
N ASN A 36 -26.95 -0.36 8.64
CA ASN A 36 -27.49 -0.55 7.30
C ASN A 36 -26.60 0.03 6.20
N LYS A 37 -25.64 0.88 6.56
CA LYS A 37 -24.80 1.60 5.62
C LYS A 37 -23.34 1.57 6.08
N PHE A 38 -22.68 0.47 5.84
CA PHE A 38 -21.28 0.30 6.21
C PHE A 38 -20.47 -0.29 5.08
N VAL A 39 -19.18 -0.07 5.13
CA VAL A 39 -18.17 -0.72 4.30
C VAL A 39 -17.03 -1.21 5.16
N MET A 40 -16.29 -2.17 4.65
CA MET A 40 -15.07 -2.66 5.30
C MET A 40 -13.87 -1.98 4.65
N ARG A 41 -12.97 -1.41 5.47
CA ARG A 41 -11.76 -0.74 4.99
C ARG A 41 -10.51 -1.32 5.63
N GLY A 42 -9.57 -1.73 4.80
CA GLY A 42 -8.20 -1.98 5.21
C GLY A 42 -7.48 -0.67 5.49
N VAL A 43 -6.63 -0.65 6.52
CA VAL A 43 -5.79 0.51 6.80
C VAL A 43 -4.64 0.54 5.79
N PRO A 44 -4.59 1.51 4.86
CA PRO A 44 -3.52 1.57 3.89
C PRO A 44 -2.19 1.98 4.56
N HIS A 45 -1.08 1.52 4.02
CA HIS A 45 0.23 1.99 4.46
C HIS A 45 0.48 3.43 4.01
N ILE A 46 1.26 4.18 4.77
CA ILE A 46 1.60 5.58 4.46
C ILE A 46 2.94 5.75 3.74
N LEU A 47 3.63 4.64 3.45
CA LEU A 47 4.91 4.67 2.78
C LEU A 47 4.79 5.23 1.36
N ALA A 48 5.70 6.13 1.02
CA ALA A 48 5.77 6.73 -0.32
C ALA A 48 4.53 7.54 -0.77
N LEU A 49 3.73 8.07 0.12
CA LEU A 49 2.64 8.97 -0.26
C LEU A 49 3.13 10.16 -1.11
N ASN A 50 4.34 10.65 -0.84
CA ASN A 50 4.92 11.74 -1.61
C ASN A 50 5.10 11.42 -3.11
N THR A 51 5.26 10.14 -3.49
CA THR A 51 5.35 9.73 -4.90
C THR A 51 4.00 9.73 -5.60
N SER A 52 2.90 9.64 -4.86
CA SER A 52 1.53 9.66 -5.39
C SER A 52 0.99 11.08 -5.60
N LEU A 53 1.65 12.09 -5.03
CA LEU A 53 1.29 13.49 -5.22
C LEU A 53 1.65 13.94 -6.63
N LYS A 54 0.66 14.21 -7.45
CA LYS A 54 0.89 14.66 -8.83
C LYS A 54 0.01 15.88 -9.16
N PRO A 55 0.48 16.73 -10.07
CA PRO A 55 -0.29 17.86 -10.57
C PRO A 55 -1.64 17.43 -11.16
N ALA A 56 -2.53 18.38 -11.27
CA ALA A 56 -3.91 18.27 -11.69
C ALA A 56 -4.19 17.24 -12.78
N THR A 57 -5.28 16.58 -12.63
CA THR A 57 -5.72 15.58 -13.56
C THR A 57 -7.14 15.80 -13.99
N ASN A 58 -7.46 15.34 -15.19
CA ASN A 58 -8.80 15.35 -15.74
C ASN A 58 -9.61 14.13 -15.28
N ASP A 59 -9.51 13.75 -14.04
CA ASP A 59 -10.30 12.63 -13.50
C ASP A 59 -11.67 13.05 -12.96
N GLY A 60 -12.07 14.28 -13.25
CA GLY A 60 -13.37 14.83 -12.86
C GLY A 60 -13.43 15.39 -11.45
N THR A 61 -12.30 15.50 -10.75
CA THR A 61 -12.25 16.07 -9.41
C THR A 61 -11.82 17.53 -9.44
N THR A 62 -12.29 18.32 -8.47
CA THR A 62 -11.90 19.72 -8.25
C THR A 62 -10.77 19.85 -7.22
N ILE A 63 -10.19 18.73 -6.82
CA ILE A 63 -9.21 18.65 -5.75
C ILE A 63 -7.89 19.29 -6.18
N PRO A 64 -7.25 20.09 -5.31
CA PRO A 64 -5.91 20.58 -5.57
C PRO A 64 -4.93 19.42 -5.83
N PRO A 65 -4.24 19.43 -6.97
CA PRO A 65 -3.50 18.26 -7.44
C PRO A 65 -2.33 17.83 -6.57
N ASN A 66 -1.69 18.79 -5.93
CA ASN A 66 -0.50 18.57 -5.11
C ASN A 66 -0.78 18.01 -3.70
N GLU A 67 -2.04 17.97 -3.30
CA GLU A 67 -2.46 17.37 -2.02
C GLU A 67 -3.16 16.03 -2.21
N ARG A 68 -3.35 15.60 -3.44
CA ARG A 68 -4.07 14.39 -3.77
C ARG A 68 -3.20 13.16 -3.57
N THR A 69 -3.67 12.23 -2.77
CA THR A 69 -2.96 11.01 -2.40
C THR A 69 -3.83 9.78 -2.58
N GLY A 70 -3.26 8.60 -2.40
CA GLY A 70 -3.95 7.33 -2.43
C GLY A 70 -5.08 7.15 -1.40
N TRP A 71 -5.19 8.05 -0.45
CA TRP A 71 -6.19 7.99 0.62
C TRP A 71 -7.56 8.51 0.21
N SER A 72 -7.65 9.24 -0.88
CA SER A 72 -8.92 9.83 -1.34
C SER A 72 -9.91 8.82 -1.89
N GLY A 73 -9.56 7.55 -1.93
CA GLY A 73 -10.38 6.48 -2.48
C GLY A 73 -11.22 5.72 -1.46
N ASP A 74 -11.35 6.20 -0.23
CA ASP A 74 -12.16 5.53 0.80
C ASP A 74 -13.68 5.67 0.60
N GLY A 75 -14.11 6.55 -0.32
CA GLY A 75 -15.50 6.84 -0.60
C GLY A 75 -16.09 7.93 0.27
N ALA A 76 -15.38 8.44 1.27
CA ALA A 76 -15.86 9.54 2.06
C ALA A 76 -16.00 10.81 1.22
N PRO A 77 -17.07 11.60 1.41
CA PRO A 77 -17.19 12.89 0.77
C PRO A 77 -16.07 13.80 1.24
N GLY A 78 -15.22 14.24 0.32
CA GLY A 78 -14.07 15.07 0.69
C GLY A 78 -13.27 15.55 -0.49
N SER A 79 -12.26 16.34 -0.21
CA SER A 79 -11.38 16.90 -1.21
C SER A 79 -10.30 15.92 -1.69
N GLY A 80 -10.13 14.78 -1.03
CA GLY A 80 -9.03 13.84 -1.29
C GLY A 80 -7.67 14.33 -0.83
N THR A 81 -7.61 15.38 -0.01
CA THR A 81 -6.39 15.88 0.59
C THR A 81 -6.05 15.09 1.86
N LEU A 82 -4.77 15.02 2.23
CA LEU A 82 -4.36 14.43 3.51
C LEU A 82 -4.97 15.16 4.70
N ARG A 83 -5.15 16.47 4.60
CA ARG A 83 -5.80 17.30 5.64
C ARG A 83 -7.26 16.93 5.81
N ALA A 84 -8.01 16.81 4.72
CA ALA A 84 -9.41 16.38 4.76
C ALA A 84 -9.56 14.96 5.31
N PHE A 85 -8.68 14.05 4.93
CA PHE A 85 -8.64 12.70 5.47
C PHE A 85 -8.39 12.70 6.99
N ALA A 86 -7.40 13.48 7.48
CA ALA A 86 -7.12 13.60 8.91
C ALA A 86 -8.30 14.14 9.70
N ILE A 87 -9.02 15.13 9.16
CA ILE A 87 -10.26 15.66 9.76
C ILE A 87 -11.33 14.56 9.82
N GLY A 88 -11.52 13.83 8.74
CA GLY A 88 -12.45 12.72 8.67
C GLY A 88 -12.12 11.63 9.70
N ALA A 89 -10.85 11.22 9.77
CA ALA A 89 -10.39 10.23 10.74
C ALA A 89 -10.65 10.65 12.20
N VAL A 90 -10.45 11.91 12.54
CA VAL A 90 -10.78 12.43 13.89
C VAL A 90 -12.27 12.35 14.14
N THR A 91 -13.08 12.73 13.17
CA THR A 91 -14.55 12.71 13.31
C THR A 91 -15.10 11.28 13.40
N GLN A 92 -14.52 10.36 12.66
CA GLN A 92 -14.95 8.95 12.66
C GLN A 92 -14.47 8.17 13.87
N HIS A 93 -13.15 8.23 14.15
CA HIS A 93 -12.49 7.25 15.01
C HIS A 93 -12.18 7.77 16.41
N PHE A 94 -12.12 9.08 16.62
CA PHE A 94 -11.67 9.68 17.88
C PHE A 94 -12.77 10.40 18.66
N THR A 95 -14.02 10.06 18.40
CA THR A 95 -15.15 10.64 19.11
C THR A 95 -15.45 9.91 20.43
N ARG A 96 -16.05 10.61 21.39
CA ARG A 96 -16.49 10.03 22.67
C ARG A 96 -17.80 9.27 22.53
N THR A 97 -18.68 9.75 21.66
CA THR A 97 -19.98 9.14 21.36
C THR A 97 -20.23 9.12 19.85
N LEU A 98 -21.18 8.29 19.43
CA LEU A 98 -21.60 8.21 18.01
C LEU A 98 -22.39 9.45 17.56
N ASN A 99 -22.77 10.37 18.45
CA ASN A 99 -23.40 11.63 18.06
C ASN A 99 -22.42 12.56 17.33
N ARG A 100 -21.13 12.36 17.51
CA ARG A 100 -20.05 13.06 16.80
C ARG A 100 -20.22 14.60 16.81
N THR A 101 -20.57 15.15 17.98
CA THR A 101 -20.78 16.59 18.14
C THR A 101 -19.46 17.32 18.31
N PRO A 102 -19.05 18.20 17.37
CA PRO A 102 -17.81 18.97 17.49
C PRO A 102 -17.78 19.79 18.77
N GLY A 103 -16.62 19.83 19.45
CA GLY A 103 -16.43 20.56 20.71
C GLY A 103 -16.96 19.81 21.95
N VAL A 104 -17.78 18.78 21.78
CA VAL A 104 -18.31 17.93 22.85
C VAL A 104 -17.67 16.55 22.82
N ASP A 105 -17.82 15.87 21.69
CA ASP A 105 -17.32 14.50 21.51
C ASP A 105 -15.89 14.46 21.00
N PHE A 106 -15.48 15.43 20.22
CA PHE A 106 -14.12 15.58 19.69
C PHE A 106 -13.77 17.05 19.48
N ARG A 107 -12.48 17.32 19.37
CA ARG A 107 -11.90 18.58 18.91
C ARG A 107 -11.35 18.37 17.50
N LEU A 108 -11.62 19.28 16.60
CA LEU A 108 -10.93 19.31 15.32
C LEU A 108 -9.44 19.62 15.49
N PRO A 109 -8.56 19.07 14.66
CA PRO A 109 -7.16 19.47 14.61
C PRO A 109 -7.01 20.95 14.23
N THR A 110 -5.98 21.62 14.76
CA THR A 110 -5.60 22.95 14.29
C THR A 110 -4.90 22.87 12.94
N ASP A 111 -4.72 23.99 12.27
CA ASP A 111 -3.98 24.06 11.00
C ASP A 111 -2.54 23.58 11.17
N GLU A 112 -1.87 23.94 12.27
CA GLU A 112 -0.50 23.49 12.55
C GLU A 112 -0.42 21.99 12.79
N GLU A 113 -1.42 21.39 13.44
CA GLU A 113 -1.51 19.94 13.63
C GLU A 113 -1.73 19.22 12.30
N LEU A 114 -2.58 19.76 11.43
CA LEU A 114 -2.84 19.23 10.10
C LEU A 114 -1.59 19.32 9.20
N ASP A 115 -0.88 20.45 9.25
CA ASP A 115 0.37 20.66 8.51
C ASP A 115 1.46 19.68 8.99
N ALA A 116 1.56 19.46 10.29
CA ALA A 116 2.52 18.52 10.86
C ALA A 116 2.20 17.07 10.47
N LEU A 117 0.92 16.68 10.50
CA LEU A 117 0.47 15.35 10.06
C LEU A 117 0.73 15.12 8.57
N GLU A 118 0.41 16.09 7.72
CA GLU A 118 0.70 16.02 6.29
C GLU A 118 2.21 15.90 6.03
N ALA A 119 3.01 16.78 6.66
CA ALA A 119 4.46 16.76 6.50
C ALA A 119 5.05 15.40 6.92
N PHE A 120 4.58 14.83 8.04
CA PHE A 120 4.99 13.51 8.48
C PHE A 120 4.66 12.42 7.46
N GLN A 121 3.42 12.36 7.00
CA GLN A 121 2.97 11.35 6.05
C GLN A 121 3.70 11.44 4.71
N ARG A 122 4.03 12.65 4.26
CA ARG A 122 4.82 12.89 3.04
C ARG A 122 6.29 12.57 3.19
N PHE A 123 6.82 12.61 4.40
CA PHE A 123 8.23 12.33 4.69
C PHE A 123 8.51 10.82 4.81
N VAL A 124 7.52 10.03 5.21
CA VAL A 124 7.70 8.60 5.46
C VAL A 124 7.87 7.82 4.16
N GLY A 125 8.83 6.90 4.15
CA GLY A 125 9.11 6.05 2.99
C GLY A 125 10.01 6.71 1.94
N ARG A 126 9.80 6.37 0.68
CA ARG A 126 10.62 6.89 -0.44
C ARG A 126 10.00 8.16 -1.04
N ASP A 127 10.85 8.97 -1.64
CA ASP A 127 10.49 10.22 -2.32
C ASP A 127 10.44 10.10 -3.85
N ARG A 128 10.81 8.94 -4.40
CA ARG A 128 10.78 8.63 -5.83
C ARG A 128 10.61 7.15 -6.09
N ASP A 129 9.95 6.82 -7.18
CA ASP A 129 9.82 5.45 -7.64
C ASP A 129 11.14 4.96 -8.28
N PRO A 130 11.43 3.65 -8.23
CA PRO A 130 12.58 3.07 -8.91
C PRO A 130 12.45 3.19 -10.43
N ASP A 131 13.57 3.25 -11.13
CA ASP A 131 13.57 3.12 -12.59
C ASP A 131 13.66 1.63 -12.96
N LEU A 132 12.52 1.02 -13.26
CA LEU A 132 12.47 -0.39 -13.63
C LEU A 132 13.16 -0.69 -14.96
N ALA A 133 13.32 0.29 -15.86
CA ALA A 133 14.00 0.08 -17.14
C ALA A 133 15.49 -0.21 -16.94
N THR A 134 16.10 0.46 -15.97
CA THR A 134 17.53 0.29 -15.66
C THR A 134 17.81 -0.74 -14.59
N LEU A 135 16.80 -1.15 -13.81
CA LEU A 135 16.96 -2.12 -12.73
C LEU A 135 17.32 -3.51 -13.28
N ARG A 136 18.51 -4.01 -12.94
CA ARG A 136 19.04 -5.32 -13.37
C ARG A 136 18.93 -6.35 -12.25
N LEU A 137 17.83 -7.08 -12.19
CA LEU A 137 17.61 -8.10 -11.17
C LEU A 137 18.47 -9.35 -11.42
N LYS A 138 18.97 -9.95 -10.35
CA LYS A 138 19.47 -11.33 -10.32
C LYS A 138 18.29 -12.27 -10.05
N GLY A 139 18.42 -13.55 -10.39
CA GLY A 139 17.31 -14.51 -10.27
C GLY A 139 16.41 -14.51 -11.51
N ALA A 140 16.20 -15.69 -12.08
CA ALA A 140 15.45 -15.83 -13.33
C ALA A 140 13.96 -15.49 -13.14
N GLU A 141 13.39 -15.88 -12.01
CA GLU A 141 11.98 -15.71 -11.71
C GLU A 141 11.60 -14.24 -11.56
N ALA A 142 12.32 -13.49 -10.72
CA ALA A 142 12.08 -12.06 -10.56
C ALA A 142 12.31 -11.26 -11.86
N ARG A 143 13.29 -11.64 -12.68
CA ARG A 143 13.49 -11.03 -14.01
C ARG A 143 12.29 -11.26 -14.92
N ARG A 144 11.83 -12.53 -15.00
CA ARG A 144 10.64 -12.90 -15.78
C ARG A 144 9.41 -12.12 -15.30
N GLY A 145 9.24 -12.02 -13.97
CA GLY A 145 8.15 -11.25 -13.37
C GLY A 145 8.20 -9.78 -13.73
N LYS A 146 9.37 -9.16 -13.71
CA LYS A 146 9.56 -7.77 -14.16
C LYS A 146 9.20 -7.59 -15.64
N GLU A 147 9.59 -8.52 -16.50
CA GLU A 147 9.24 -8.46 -17.92
C GLU A 147 7.72 -8.56 -18.13
N ILE A 148 7.06 -9.49 -17.44
CA ILE A 148 5.59 -9.64 -17.48
C ILE A 148 4.92 -8.35 -16.98
N PHE A 149 5.39 -7.81 -15.86
CA PHE A 149 4.87 -6.57 -15.27
C PHE A 149 4.94 -5.38 -16.22
N LEU A 150 6.04 -5.24 -16.95
CA LEU A 150 6.28 -4.14 -17.89
C LEU A 150 5.59 -4.32 -19.25
N THR A 151 5.27 -5.55 -19.64
CA THR A 151 4.64 -5.83 -20.93
C THR A 151 3.18 -5.40 -20.93
N SER A 152 2.84 -4.46 -21.80
CA SER A 152 1.53 -3.79 -21.87
C SER A 152 0.61 -4.29 -22.99
N ASP A 153 1.13 -5.04 -23.96
CA ASP A 153 0.40 -5.47 -25.16
C ASP A 153 0.72 -6.93 -25.47
N THR A 154 -0.31 -7.76 -25.61
CA THR A 154 -0.19 -9.18 -25.90
C THR A 154 0.40 -9.51 -27.26
N GLN A 155 0.33 -8.59 -28.21
CA GLN A 155 0.82 -8.77 -29.59
C GLN A 155 2.25 -8.25 -29.79
N ARG A 156 2.81 -7.54 -28.83
CA ARG A 156 4.12 -6.87 -28.96
C ARG A 156 5.23 -7.47 -28.10
N GLY A 157 4.88 -8.38 -27.20
CA GLY A 157 5.82 -9.01 -26.29
C GLY A 157 6.17 -10.44 -26.67
N THR A 158 7.31 -10.90 -26.20
CA THR A 158 7.71 -12.33 -26.23
C THR A 158 7.28 -13.07 -24.97
N VAL A 159 6.77 -12.33 -23.99
CA VAL A 159 6.25 -12.84 -22.71
C VAL A 159 4.80 -12.45 -22.54
N ALA A 160 4.10 -13.05 -21.59
CA ALA A 160 2.73 -12.67 -21.27
C ALA A 160 2.65 -11.20 -20.86
N ALA A 161 1.57 -10.53 -21.24
CA ALA A 161 1.32 -9.14 -20.87
C ALA A 161 0.59 -9.05 -19.53
N GLY A 162 1.34 -8.70 -18.48
CA GLY A 162 0.76 -8.44 -17.16
C GLY A 162 0.07 -7.08 -17.07
N LYS A 163 0.47 -6.12 -17.91
CA LYS A 163 -0.10 -4.76 -18.02
C LYS A 163 -0.04 -3.93 -16.73
N CYS A 164 0.65 -4.44 -15.71
CA CYS A 164 0.69 -3.80 -14.39
C CYS A 164 1.25 -2.39 -14.43
N ASN A 165 2.29 -2.18 -15.24
CA ASN A 165 2.95 -0.89 -15.40
C ASN A 165 2.03 0.21 -16.01
N ILE A 166 0.88 -0.17 -16.58
CA ILE A 166 -0.10 0.79 -17.10
C ILE A 166 -0.68 1.63 -15.96
N CYS A 167 -1.12 0.97 -14.89
CA CYS A 167 -1.68 1.63 -13.72
C CYS A 167 -0.60 1.94 -12.66
N HIS A 168 0.44 1.11 -12.56
CA HIS A 168 1.52 1.18 -11.58
C HIS A 168 2.87 1.47 -12.26
N ALA A 169 3.00 2.65 -12.87
CA ALA A 169 4.24 3.03 -13.55
C ALA A 169 5.45 2.90 -12.61
N ASN A 170 6.47 2.14 -13.04
CA ASN A 170 7.64 1.85 -12.21
C ASN A 170 7.32 1.22 -10.83
N ALA A 171 6.26 0.43 -10.75
CA ALA A 171 5.72 -0.09 -9.50
C ALA A 171 5.30 1.00 -8.49
N GLY A 172 5.09 2.21 -8.98
CA GLY A 172 4.59 3.35 -8.20
C GLY A 172 3.08 3.44 -8.23
N ALA A 173 2.58 4.62 -7.86
CA ALA A 173 1.17 4.95 -7.75
C ALA A 173 0.63 5.74 -8.95
N THR A 174 1.36 5.86 -10.05
CA THR A 174 1.00 6.70 -11.19
C THR A 174 0.85 5.89 -12.47
N THR A 175 0.03 6.39 -13.41
CA THR A 175 -0.15 5.73 -14.69
C THR A 175 1.00 5.98 -15.66
N SER A 176 1.34 4.97 -16.48
CA SER A 176 2.28 5.12 -17.60
C SER A 176 1.64 5.66 -18.87
N LEU A 177 0.31 5.75 -18.93
CA LEU A 177 -0.42 6.27 -20.10
C LEU A 177 -0.13 7.76 -20.35
N THR A 178 0.18 8.48 -19.29
CA THR A 178 0.59 9.87 -19.37
C THR A 178 1.91 10.03 -18.61
N PRO A 179 3.05 10.10 -19.29
CA PRO A 179 4.34 10.29 -18.63
C PRO A 179 4.35 11.51 -17.70
N GLY A 180 4.75 11.32 -16.45
CA GLY A 180 4.62 12.34 -15.40
C GLY A 180 3.18 12.58 -14.95
N GLY A 181 2.28 11.71 -15.37
CA GLY A 181 0.86 11.76 -15.03
C GLY A 181 0.59 11.51 -13.55
N PRO A 182 -0.66 11.73 -13.15
CA PRO A 182 -1.08 11.66 -11.76
C PRO A 182 -1.29 10.23 -11.28
N ASN A 183 -1.49 10.12 -9.98
CA ASN A 183 -2.26 9.02 -9.44
C ASN A 183 -3.67 9.04 -10.06
N SER A 184 -4.11 7.89 -10.52
CA SER A 184 -5.43 7.71 -11.14
C SER A 184 -6.26 6.74 -10.34
N ASN A 185 -7.58 6.89 -10.42
CA ASN A 185 -8.54 6.02 -9.74
C ASN A 185 -9.05 4.97 -10.69
N PHE A 186 -9.16 3.74 -10.22
CA PHE A 186 -9.63 2.60 -11.00
C PHE A 186 -10.67 1.78 -10.25
N ALA A 187 -11.70 1.33 -10.97
CA ALA A 187 -12.65 0.35 -10.48
C ALA A 187 -12.18 -1.04 -10.91
N THR A 188 -11.67 -1.82 -9.98
CA THR A 188 -11.08 -3.13 -10.26
C THR A 188 -12.08 -4.27 -10.13
N GLY A 189 -13.25 -4.05 -9.52
CA GLY A 189 -14.24 -5.08 -9.28
C GLY A 189 -13.86 -6.08 -8.18
N ILE A 190 -12.98 -5.72 -7.28
CA ILE A 190 -12.58 -6.59 -6.16
C ILE A 190 -13.78 -6.95 -5.27
N GLU A 191 -14.73 -6.06 -5.14
CA GLU A 191 -15.99 -6.25 -4.43
C GLU A 191 -16.91 -7.31 -5.05
N GLN A 192 -16.60 -7.78 -6.26
CA GLN A 192 -17.32 -8.85 -6.96
C GLN A 192 -16.71 -10.24 -6.73
N LEU A 193 -15.67 -10.36 -5.92
CA LEU A 193 -15.17 -11.67 -5.49
C LEU A 193 -16.16 -12.31 -4.51
N VAL A 194 -16.56 -13.55 -4.82
CA VAL A 194 -17.62 -14.28 -4.10
C VAL A 194 -17.25 -14.60 -2.65
N ASP A 195 -15.99 -14.61 -2.29
CA ASP A 195 -15.52 -14.98 -0.94
C ASP A 195 -14.92 -13.78 -0.17
N THR A 196 -15.31 -12.54 -0.52
CA THR A 196 -14.90 -11.39 0.27
C THR A 196 -15.60 -11.38 1.62
N PRO A 197 -15.00 -10.82 2.68
CA PRO A 197 -15.68 -10.69 3.98
C PRO A 197 -17.04 -9.99 3.89
N ALA A 198 -17.27 -9.15 2.89
CA ALA A 198 -18.55 -8.52 2.62
C ALA A 198 -19.65 -9.54 2.23
N ASP A 199 -19.29 -10.66 1.62
CA ASP A 199 -20.25 -11.70 1.21
C ASP A 199 -20.74 -12.56 2.39
N LEU A 200 -20.06 -12.49 3.52
CA LEU A 200 -20.50 -13.10 4.77
C LEU A 200 -21.61 -12.29 5.45
N ILE A 201 -21.85 -11.10 5.00
CA ILE A 201 -22.89 -10.20 5.42
C ILE A 201 -23.85 -10.14 4.23
N ASP A 202 -25.10 -10.49 4.42
CA ASP A 202 -26.10 -10.58 3.35
C ASP A 202 -25.88 -9.56 2.21
N ALA A 203 -25.27 -10.02 1.11
CA ALA A 203 -24.86 -9.18 -0.02
C ALA A 203 -26.05 -8.46 -0.69
N SER A 204 -27.27 -8.94 -0.49
CA SER A 204 -28.49 -8.31 -1.01
C SER A 204 -28.84 -7.00 -0.28
N SER A 205 -28.29 -6.79 0.92
CA SER A 205 -28.51 -5.60 1.75
C SER A 205 -27.29 -4.69 1.85
N ASN A 206 -26.13 -5.08 1.28
CA ASN A 206 -24.94 -4.26 1.33
C ASN A 206 -25.06 -3.02 0.45
N PRO A 207 -24.71 -1.85 0.98
CA PRO A 207 -24.57 -0.67 0.15
C PRO A 207 -23.42 -0.84 -0.84
N PRO A 208 -23.36 -0.05 -1.93
CA PRO A 208 -22.21 0.01 -2.79
C PRO A 208 -20.92 0.29 -1.98
N ASP A 209 -19.82 -0.31 -2.39
CA ASP A 209 -18.55 -0.27 -1.64
C ASP A 209 -17.83 1.11 -1.66
N GLY A 210 -18.49 2.15 -2.12
CA GLY A 210 -17.99 3.53 -2.06
C GLY A 210 -17.04 3.86 -3.20
N GLY A 211 -15.81 4.21 -2.87
CA GLY A 211 -14.81 4.70 -3.82
C GLY A 211 -14.68 6.22 -3.84
N PHE A 212 -13.91 6.74 -4.77
CA PHE A 212 -13.54 8.15 -4.83
C PHE A 212 -14.71 9.06 -5.23
N GLY A 213 -14.72 10.26 -4.62
CA GLY A 213 -15.66 11.33 -4.97
C GLY A 213 -17.04 11.19 -4.35
N SER A 214 -17.87 12.18 -4.62
CA SER A 214 -19.25 12.26 -4.15
C SER A 214 -20.26 11.81 -5.20
N ALA A 215 -19.85 10.99 -6.17
CA ALA A 215 -20.76 10.49 -7.18
C ALA A 215 -21.87 9.69 -6.51
N GLN A 216 -23.10 10.06 -6.84
CA GLN A 216 -24.28 9.41 -6.29
C GLN A 216 -24.56 8.12 -7.05
N VAL A 217 -24.55 7.00 -6.37
CA VAL A 217 -25.28 5.83 -6.88
C VAL A 217 -26.77 6.16 -6.75
N PRO A 218 -27.59 5.99 -7.81
CA PRO A 218 -29.01 6.30 -7.74
C PRO A 218 -29.67 5.61 -6.54
N GLY A 219 -30.23 6.41 -5.64
CA GLY A 219 -30.89 5.93 -4.43
C GLY A 219 -30.01 5.77 -3.20
N VAL A 220 -28.70 6.00 -3.31
CA VAL A 220 -27.73 5.89 -2.20
C VAL A 220 -26.82 7.12 -2.20
N PRO A 221 -27.22 8.21 -1.53
CA PRO A 221 -26.39 9.41 -1.42
C PRO A 221 -25.09 9.13 -0.64
N GLY A 222 -24.00 9.75 -1.08
CA GLY A 222 -22.73 9.73 -0.33
C GLY A 222 -21.78 8.58 -0.66
N PHE A 223 -22.23 7.54 -1.33
CA PHE A 223 -21.35 6.46 -1.79
C PHE A 223 -20.63 6.86 -3.08
N GLY A 224 -19.33 6.88 -3.10
CA GLY A 224 -18.50 7.29 -4.22
C GLY A 224 -18.82 6.62 -5.57
N ASN A 225 -17.88 6.63 -6.48
CA ASN A 225 -18.09 6.13 -7.86
C ASN A 225 -17.51 4.73 -8.12
N GLY A 226 -17.18 3.99 -7.08
CA GLY A 226 -16.58 2.64 -7.16
C GLY A 226 -15.12 2.62 -7.60
N THR A 227 -14.45 3.79 -7.67
CA THR A 227 -13.04 3.86 -8.03
C THR A 227 -12.17 4.15 -6.82
N PHE A 228 -10.98 3.56 -6.80
CA PHE A 228 -10.00 3.74 -5.74
C PHE A 228 -8.65 4.15 -6.32
N ASN A 229 -7.88 4.91 -5.55
CA ASN A 229 -6.53 5.31 -5.94
C ASN A 229 -5.63 4.10 -6.16
N THR A 230 -4.75 4.24 -7.14
CA THR A 230 -3.68 3.26 -7.38
C THR A 230 -2.67 3.30 -6.24
N PRO A 231 -2.45 2.20 -5.51
CA PRO A 231 -1.41 2.15 -4.48
C PRO A 231 -0.03 1.97 -5.11
N PRO A 232 1.05 2.44 -4.45
CA PRO A 232 2.40 2.04 -4.82
C PRO A 232 2.63 0.55 -4.52
N LEU A 233 3.42 -0.13 -5.36
CA LEU A 233 3.68 -1.57 -5.24
C LEU A 233 5.10 -1.89 -4.78
N VAL A 234 5.97 -0.90 -4.56
CA VAL A 234 7.36 -1.16 -4.19
C VAL A 234 7.45 -1.86 -2.83
N GLU A 235 6.59 -1.49 -1.89
CA GLU A 235 6.50 -2.12 -0.56
C GLU A 235 5.30 -3.09 -0.43
N ALA A 236 4.71 -3.52 -1.55
CA ALA A 236 3.47 -4.28 -1.49
C ALA A 236 3.63 -5.67 -0.83
N ALA A 237 4.78 -6.32 -0.95
CA ALA A 237 4.91 -7.71 -0.52
C ALA A 237 4.86 -7.92 1.00
N ASP A 238 5.09 -6.89 1.82
CA ASP A 238 5.02 -6.92 3.29
C ASP A 238 3.84 -6.13 3.86
N THR A 239 2.99 -5.55 3.01
CA THR A 239 1.87 -4.70 3.43
C THR A 239 0.48 -5.36 3.27
N GLY A 240 0.43 -6.68 3.13
CA GLY A 240 -0.84 -7.40 3.12
C GLY A 240 -1.62 -7.25 4.45
N PRO A 241 -2.94 -7.48 4.46
CA PRO A 241 -3.80 -7.90 3.34
C PRO A 241 -4.02 -6.81 2.29
N PHE A 242 -4.50 -7.22 1.10
CA PHE A 242 -4.53 -6.39 -0.10
C PHE A 242 -5.93 -5.92 -0.46
N PHE A 243 -5.95 -4.83 -1.27
CA PHE A 243 -7.10 -4.03 -1.67
C PHE A 243 -7.70 -3.23 -0.51
N HIS A 244 -8.60 -2.30 -0.86
CA HIS A 244 -9.22 -1.40 0.11
C HIS A 244 -10.09 -2.11 1.16
N ASN A 245 -10.52 -3.34 0.86
CA ASN A 245 -11.35 -4.18 1.73
C ASN A 245 -10.60 -5.37 2.35
N ASN A 246 -9.28 -5.45 2.19
CA ASN A 246 -8.44 -6.56 2.65
C ASN A 246 -8.91 -7.95 2.17
N ALA A 247 -9.50 -8.02 0.97
CA ALA A 247 -10.09 -9.23 0.44
C ALA A 247 -9.07 -10.37 0.21
N LEU A 248 -7.81 -10.04 0.01
CA LEU A 248 -6.78 -11.02 -0.35
C LEU A 248 -5.59 -10.93 0.62
N ALA A 249 -5.13 -12.10 1.07
CA ALA A 249 -4.14 -12.19 2.14
C ALA A 249 -2.68 -12.13 1.64
N THR A 250 -2.41 -12.62 0.44
CA THR A 250 -1.05 -12.79 -0.11
C THR A 250 -0.84 -11.99 -1.38
N ILE A 251 0.42 -11.65 -1.67
CA ILE A 251 0.75 -10.93 -2.92
C ILE A 251 0.46 -11.80 -4.15
N GLU A 252 0.57 -13.11 -4.04
CA GLU A 252 0.24 -14.05 -5.10
C GLU A 252 -1.26 -14.04 -5.41
N GLU A 253 -2.10 -14.02 -4.38
CA GLU A 253 -3.56 -13.88 -4.55
C GLU A 253 -3.90 -12.52 -5.16
N ALA A 254 -3.27 -11.45 -4.72
CA ALA A 254 -3.48 -10.12 -5.26
C ALA A 254 -3.11 -10.03 -6.75
N VAL A 255 -1.98 -10.62 -7.16
CA VAL A 255 -1.62 -10.72 -8.58
C VAL A 255 -2.59 -11.63 -9.33
N GLY A 256 -2.99 -12.75 -8.73
CA GLY A 256 -3.92 -13.73 -9.30
C GLY A 256 -5.31 -13.16 -9.55
N PHE A 257 -5.76 -12.23 -8.72
CA PHE A 257 -7.06 -11.55 -8.87
C PHE A 257 -7.26 -10.95 -10.26
N PHE A 258 -6.22 -10.39 -10.86
CA PHE A 258 -6.29 -9.77 -12.17
C PHE A 258 -6.58 -10.75 -13.33
N ASN A 259 -6.55 -12.07 -13.06
CA ASN A 259 -7.06 -13.12 -13.96
C ASN A 259 -8.53 -13.46 -13.74
N SER A 260 -9.15 -12.93 -12.68
CA SER A 260 -10.54 -13.28 -12.33
C SER A 260 -11.55 -12.72 -13.30
N THR A 261 -12.72 -13.34 -13.34
CA THR A 261 -13.88 -12.83 -14.07
C THR A 261 -14.36 -11.50 -13.49
N ALA A 262 -14.25 -11.31 -12.17
CA ALA A 262 -14.56 -10.07 -11.48
C ALA A 262 -13.74 -8.91 -12.07
N PHE A 263 -12.42 -9.07 -12.16
CA PHE A 263 -11.56 -8.04 -12.78
C PHE A 263 -11.83 -7.89 -14.28
N ALA A 264 -11.94 -8.98 -15.04
CA ALA A 264 -12.14 -8.92 -16.49
C ALA A 264 -13.41 -8.17 -16.89
N ASN A 265 -14.48 -8.27 -16.07
CA ASN A 265 -15.75 -7.59 -16.28
C ASN A 265 -15.80 -6.18 -15.64
N SER A 266 -14.80 -5.80 -14.88
CA SER A 266 -14.71 -4.47 -14.28
C SER A 266 -14.43 -3.37 -15.34
N PRO A 267 -14.71 -2.10 -15.03
CA PRO A 267 -14.30 -1.00 -15.87
C PRO A 267 -12.81 -1.01 -16.21
N SER A 268 -11.96 -1.33 -15.24
CA SER A 268 -10.49 -1.40 -15.43
C SER A 268 -10.08 -2.58 -16.32
N GLY A 269 -10.67 -3.75 -16.13
CA GLY A 269 -10.41 -4.91 -16.99
C GLY A 269 -10.83 -4.69 -18.43
N THR A 270 -12.02 -4.13 -18.63
CA THR A 270 -12.54 -3.73 -19.95
C THR A 270 -11.63 -2.69 -20.62
N PHE A 271 -11.18 -1.69 -19.87
CA PHE A 271 -10.23 -0.69 -20.35
C PHE A 271 -8.93 -1.34 -20.81
N LEU A 272 -8.30 -2.19 -19.99
CA LEU A 272 -7.04 -2.86 -20.36
C LEU A 272 -7.19 -3.79 -21.58
N ALA A 273 -8.35 -4.41 -21.76
CA ALA A 273 -8.65 -5.16 -22.98
C ALA A 273 -8.79 -4.25 -24.20
N SER A 274 -9.41 -3.08 -24.05
CA SER A 274 -9.65 -2.16 -25.15
C SER A 274 -8.39 -1.51 -25.74
N ILE A 275 -7.34 -1.34 -24.91
CA ILE A 275 -6.06 -0.76 -25.34
C ILE A 275 -5.03 -1.80 -25.81
N ASP A 276 -5.34 -3.09 -25.67
CA ASP A 276 -4.53 -4.19 -26.18
C ASP A 276 -4.78 -4.40 -27.68
N SER A 277 -3.75 -4.52 -28.49
CA SER A 277 -3.90 -4.69 -29.94
C SER A 277 -4.62 -5.99 -30.32
N GLY A 278 -4.63 -6.99 -29.45
CA GLY A 278 -5.37 -8.24 -29.61
C GLY A 278 -6.75 -8.24 -28.95
N GLY A 279 -7.15 -7.13 -28.28
CA GLY A 279 -8.38 -7.06 -27.54
C GLY A 279 -8.43 -7.97 -26.30
N ILE A 280 -7.26 -8.36 -25.78
CA ILE A 280 -7.13 -9.34 -24.71
C ILE A 280 -6.84 -8.65 -23.38
N GLY A 281 -7.61 -8.97 -22.35
CA GLY A 281 -7.31 -8.57 -20.96
C GLY A 281 -6.07 -9.26 -20.40
N ILE A 282 -5.87 -9.15 -19.09
CA ILE A 282 -4.79 -9.87 -18.41
C ILE A 282 -5.11 -11.37 -18.41
N ARG A 283 -4.13 -12.18 -18.81
CA ARG A 283 -4.19 -13.64 -18.78
C ARG A 283 -2.81 -14.19 -18.44
N LEU A 284 -2.63 -14.53 -17.18
CA LEU A 284 -1.37 -15.08 -16.66
C LEU A 284 -1.59 -16.53 -16.22
N GLU A 285 -0.66 -17.39 -16.59
CA GLU A 285 -0.57 -18.74 -16.02
C GLU A 285 -0.09 -18.67 -14.57
N ALA A 286 -0.32 -19.73 -13.78
CA ALA A 286 0.09 -19.78 -12.37
C ALA A 286 1.59 -19.48 -12.18
N THR A 287 2.46 -19.99 -13.06
CA THR A 287 3.91 -19.71 -13.00
C THR A 287 4.25 -18.25 -13.34
N GLN A 288 3.41 -17.56 -14.07
CA GLN A 288 3.58 -16.15 -14.41
C GLN A 288 3.10 -15.25 -13.26
N VAL A 289 2.02 -15.63 -12.58
CA VAL A 289 1.57 -15.02 -11.34
C VAL A 289 2.68 -15.10 -10.29
N GLN A 290 3.26 -16.29 -10.08
CA GLN A 290 4.39 -16.49 -9.17
C GLN A 290 5.60 -15.63 -9.56
N ALA A 291 5.91 -15.51 -10.83
CA ALA A 291 7.03 -14.70 -11.29
C ALA A 291 6.80 -13.20 -10.99
N VAL A 292 5.59 -12.66 -11.20
CA VAL A 292 5.25 -11.27 -10.85
C VAL A 292 5.32 -11.07 -9.34
N ALA A 293 4.80 -11.99 -8.55
CA ALA A 293 4.91 -11.93 -7.10
C ALA A 293 6.38 -11.95 -6.64
N ALA A 294 7.21 -12.83 -7.21
CA ALA A 294 8.64 -12.88 -6.93
C ALA A 294 9.35 -11.57 -7.29
N PHE A 295 8.98 -10.93 -8.40
CA PHE A 295 9.48 -9.60 -8.75
C PHE A 295 9.13 -8.56 -7.68
N LEU A 296 7.88 -8.50 -7.25
CA LEU A 296 7.43 -7.55 -6.23
C LEU A 296 8.11 -7.82 -4.87
N ARG A 297 8.31 -9.06 -4.47
CA ARG A 297 9.05 -9.42 -3.25
C ARG A 297 10.51 -8.95 -3.30
N VAL A 298 11.20 -9.15 -4.43
CA VAL A 298 12.58 -8.67 -4.59
C VAL A 298 12.64 -7.15 -4.59
N LEU A 299 11.65 -6.48 -5.20
CA LEU A 299 11.55 -5.03 -5.20
C LEU A 299 11.36 -4.47 -3.79
N ASN A 300 10.48 -5.08 -3.01
CA ASN A 300 10.25 -4.76 -1.60
C ASN A 300 11.53 -4.96 -0.76
N ALA A 301 12.20 -6.08 -0.93
CA ALA A 301 13.46 -6.34 -0.23
C ALA A 301 14.53 -5.28 -0.53
N LEU A 302 14.62 -4.81 -1.78
CA LEU A 302 15.53 -3.74 -2.17
C LEU A 302 15.19 -2.41 -1.50
N GLU A 303 13.90 -2.09 -1.36
CA GLU A 303 13.45 -0.87 -0.69
C GLU A 303 13.75 -0.93 0.82
N ASN A 304 13.44 -2.04 1.46
CA ASN A 304 13.74 -2.21 2.89
C ASN A 304 15.25 -2.19 3.18
N ILE A 305 16.10 -2.73 2.27
CA ILE A 305 17.56 -2.58 2.36
C ILE A 305 17.97 -1.10 2.22
N ARG A 306 17.34 -0.34 1.33
CA ARG A 306 17.60 1.09 1.15
C ARG A 306 17.24 1.86 2.41
N ALA A 307 16.02 1.68 2.92
CA ALA A 307 15.51 2.35 4.10
C ALA A 307 16.37 2.09 5.35
N THR A 308 16.66 0.81 5.63
CA THR A 308 17.51 0.47 6.78
C THR A 308 18.95 0.99 6.62
N THR A 309 19.48 1.04 5.38
CA THR A 309 20.80 1.62 5.10
C THR A 309 20.83 3.12 5.40
N GLU A 310 19.81 3.86 5.02
CA GLU A 310 19.68 5.29 5.32
C GLU A 310 19.57 5.55 6.82
N ILE A 311 18.70 4.82 7.52
CA ILE A 311 18.58 4.92 8.98
C ILE A 311 19.93 4.66 9.66
N GLN A 312 20.64 3.60 9.30
CA GLN A 312 21.91 3.26 9.91
C GLN A 312 23.00 4.25 9.60
N ASN A 313 23.08 4.80 8.38
CA ASN A 313 23.99 5.87 8.06
C ASN A 313 23.73 7.12 8.91
N PHE A 314 22.46 7.49 9.10
CA PHE A 314 22.09 8.60 9.98
C PHE A 314 22.53 8.34 11.44
N VAL A 315 22.35 7.12 11.94
CA VAL A 315 22.73 6.73 13.31
C VAL A 315 24.23 6.90 13.58
N LEU A 316 25.10 6.80 12.56
CA LEU A 316 26.53 7.02 12.74
C LEU A 316 26.87 8.42 13.32
N ASP A 317 26.03 9.41 13.03
CA ASP A 317 26.18 10.79 13.50
C ASP A 317 25.41 11.08 14.80
N VAL A 318 24.49 10.20 15.20
CA VAL A 318 23.69 10.36 16.42
C VAL A 318 24.58 10.20 17.67
N ARG A 319 24.54 11.22 18.56
CA ARG A 319 25.31 11.23 19.83
C ARG A 319 24.55 10.58 20.98
N ARG A 320 23.23 10.81 21.06
CA ARG A 320 22.38 10.31 22.14
C ARG A 320 22.05 8.84 21.92
N HIS A 321 22.31 8.03 22.92
CA HIS A 321 22.12 6.58 22.84
C HIS A 321 20.66 6.20 22.63
N GLU A 322 19.75 6.82 23.36
CA GLU A 322 18.32 6.52 23.30
C GLU A 322 17.72 6.81 21.91
N VAL A 323 18.20 7.88 21.26
CA VAL A 323 17.79 8.21 19.88
C VAL A 323 18.36 7.18 18.90
N ALA A 324 19.63 6.78 19.07
CA ALA A 324 20.23 5.74 18.25
C ALA A 324 19.53 4.39 18.43
N GLU A 325 19.17 4.04 19.66
CA GLU A 325 18.43 2.81 19.98
C GLU A 325 17.06 2.80 19.29
N SER A 326 16.31 3.91 19.36
CA SER A 326 15.00 4.03 18.72
C SER A 326 15.09 3.86 17.19
N LEU A 327 16.08 4.49 16.56
CA LEU A 327 16.32 4.40 15.12
C LEU A 327 16.79 2.98 14.71
N LEU A 328 17.64 2.35 15.50
CA LEU A 328 18.06 0.97 15.24
C LEU A 328 16.93 -0.04 15.44
N ASN A 329 15.94 0.25 16.29
CA ASN A 329 14.71 -0.54 16.36
C ASN A 329 13.88 -0.46 15.08
N LEU A 330 13.79 0.71 14.44
CA LEU A 330 13.16 0.85 13.13
C LEU A 330 13.94 0.06 12.06
N ALA A 331 15.26 0.25 12.01
CA ALA A 331 16.10 -0.48 11.06
C ALA A 331 15.98 -2.00 11.20
N LEU A 332 15.82 -2.51 12.44
CA LEU A 332 15.62 -3.95 12.68
C LEU A 332 14.31 -4.46 12.09
N LYS A 333 13.24 -3.66 12.10
CA LYS A 333 11.97 -4.05 11.48
C LYS A 333 12.14 -4.22 9.98
N ASP A 334 12.64 -3.21 9.29
CA ASP A 334 12.87 -3.27 7.85
C ASP A 334 13.83 -4.42 7.47
N GLN A 335 14.85 -4.69 8.31
CA GLN A 335 15.76 -5.82 8.09
C GLN A 335 15.06 -7.17 8.22
N HIS A 336 14.12 -7.31 9.15
CA HIS A 336 13.31 -8.53 9.29
C HIS A 336 12.38 -8.68 8.08
N ASP A 337 11.74 -7.61 7.64
CA ASP A 337 10.85 -7.62 6.48
C ASP A 337 11.60 -8.08 5.22
N VAL A 338 12.88 -7.67 5.01
CA VAL A 338 13.70 -8.23 3.91
C VAL A 338 13.79 -9.76 3.99
N VAL A 339 14.06 -10.30 5.19
CA VAL A 339 14.19 -11.76 5.35
C VAL A 339 12.84 -12.44 5.10
N ASP A 340 11.77 -11.90 5.65
CA ASP A 340 10.43 -12.50 5.58
C ASP A 340 9.88 -12.51 4.14
N VAL A 341 10.05 -11.43 3.38
CA VAL A 341 9.57 -11.39 1.98
C VAL A 341 10.38 -12.30 1.06
N LEU A 342 11.67 -12.51 1.32
CA LEU A 342 12.51 -13.41 0.53
C LEU A 342 12.29 -14.88 0.91
N ASP A 343 12.27 -15.19 2.19
CA ASP A 343 12.09 -16.56 2.71
C ASP A 343 10.70 -17.10 2.39
N GLY A 344 9.67 -16.24 2.48
CA GLY A 344 8.28 -16.62 2.21
C GLY A 344 8.04 -17.21 0.81
N ALA A 345 8.96 -16.94 -0.12
CA ALA A 345 8.91 -17.51 -1.48
C ALA A 345 10.20 -18.29 -1.85
N GLY A 346 11.09 -18.54 -0.90
CA GLY A 346 12.36 -19.26 -1.14
C GLY A 346 13.32 -18.51 -2.09
N LEU A 347 13.24 -17.17 -2.12
CA LEU A 347 14.01 -16.35 -3.04
C LEU A 347 15.35 -15.94 -2.42
N HIS A 348 16.40 -15.91 -3.22
CA HIS A 348 17.71 -15.35 -2.88
C HIS A 348 18.23 -15.71 -1.48
N PRO A 349 18.44 -17.00 -1.14
CA PRO A 349 18.82 -17.43 0.21
C PRO A 349 20.14 -16.82 0.71
N ASP A 350 21.06 -16.45 -0.20
CA ASP A 350 22.30 -15.77 0.16
C ASP A 350 22.04 -14.32 0.62
N ALA A 351 21.15 -13.58 -0.04
CA ALA A 351 20.72 -12.25 0.39
C ALA A 351 20.05 -12.32 1.78
N ALA A 352 19.13 -13.26 1.99
CA ALA A 352 18.51 -13.47 3.29
C ALA A 352 19.53 -13.82 4.38
N ARG A 353 20.55 -14.63 4.08
CA ARG A 353 21.64 -14.97 5.00
C ARG A 353 22.47 -13.73 5.38
N HIS A 354 22.80 -12.87 4.43
CA HIS A 354 23.48 -11.60 4.69
C HIS A 354 22.62 -10.68 5.57
N MET A 355 21.32 -10.61 5.31
CA MET A 355 20.42 -9.79 6.13
C MET A 355 20.29 -10.31 7.57
N ARG A 356 20.25 -11.63 7.80
CA ARG A 356 20.27 -12.18 9.17
C ARG A 356 21.54 -11.77 9.93
N LYS A 357 22.69 -11.77 9.27
CA LYS A 357 23.93 -11.25 9.90
C LYS A 357 23.83 -9.74 10.18
N ALA A 358 23.24 -8.96 9.27
CA ALA A 358 23.02 -7.54 9.49
C ALA A 358 22.10 -7.30 10.70
N ILE A 359 21.05 -8.10 10.86
CA ILE A 359 20.14 -8.08 12.02
C ILE A 359 20.91 -8.32 13.33
N ASP A 360 21.75 -9.35 13.37
CA ASP A 360 22.53 -9.66 14.57
C ASP A 360 23.49 -8.52 14.94
N LEU A 361 24.19 -7.96 13.94
CA LEU A 361 25.08 -6.82 14.14
C LEU A 361 24.33 -5.56 14.58
N THR A 362 23.16 -5.30 14.00
CA THR A 362 22.30 -4.16 14.37
C THR A 362 21.76 -4.31 15.80
N ARG A 363 21.38 -5.52 16.18
CA ARG A 363 20.93 -5.83 17.55
C ARG A 363 22.05 -5.63 18.57
N LEU A 364 23.28 -6.05 18.24
CA LEU A 364 24.46 -5.78 19.07
C LEU A 364 24.76 -4.28 19.16
N ALA A 365 24.69 -3.57 18.02
CA ALA A 365 24.91 -2.12 17.98
C ALA A 365 23.89 -1.37 18.84
N LYS A 366 22.61 -1.75 18.78
CA LYS A 366 21.53 -1.18 19.58
C LYS A 366 21.84 -1.26 21.08
N ASN A 367 22.36 -2.39 21.54
CA ASN A 367 22.67 -2.65 22.94
C ASN A 367 24.07 -2.13 23.37
N THR A 368 24.78 -1.42 22.49
CA THR A 368 26.14 -0.92 22.77
C THR A 368 26.13 0.57 23.08
N PRO A 369 26.28 1.01 24.34
CA PRO A 369 26.20 2.43 24.72
C PRO A 369 27.33 3.30 24.12
N GLY A 370 28.49 2.72 23.94
CA GLY A 370 29.67 3.46 23.45
C GLY A 370 29.59 3.76 21.95
N ARG A 371 29.52 5.05 21.57
CA ARG A 371 29.36 5.49 20.17
C ARG A 371 30.38 4.85 19.23
N GLY A 372 31.68 4.78 19.62
CA GLY A 372 32.73 4.21 18.78
C GLY A 372 32.46 2.72 18.45
N ALA A 373 32.21 1.92 19.49
CA ALA A 373 31.91 0.49 19.36
C ALA A 373 30.61 0.26 18.61
N ARG A 374 29.54 0.99 18.95
CA ARG A 374 28.28 0.97 18.23
C ARG A 374 28.46 1.24 16.74
N ASN A 375 29.17 2.30 16.39
CA ASN A 375 29.38 2.68 15.00
C ASN A 375 30.24 1.66 14.23
N ALA A 376 31.17 0.96 14.90
CA ALA A 376 31.92 -0.14 14.28
C ALA A 376 30.98 -1.31 13.89
N LEU A 377 30.05 -1.69 14.76
CA LEU A 377 29.04 -2.71 14.48
C LEU A 377 28.08 -2.29 13.35
N ILE A 378 27.62 -1.03 13.35
CA ILE A 378 26.77 -0.49 12.27
C ILE A 378 27.48 -0.57 10.92
N ARG A 379 28.77 -0.22 10.84
CA ARG A 379 29.53 -0.33 9.57
C ARG A 379 29.63 -1.78 9.08
N GLN A 380 29.72 -2.75 9.98
CA GLN A 380 29.67 -4.17 9.61
C GLN A 380 28.28 -4.56 9.10
N ALA A 381 27.21 -4.13 9.78
CA ALA A 381 25.83 -4.37 9.32
C ALA A 381 25.58 -3.76 7.93
N LEU A 382 26.04 -2.54 7.68
CA LEU A 382 25.99 -1.89 6.37
C LEU A 382 26.77 -2.66 5.28
N ALA A 383 27.87 -3.34 5.64
CA ALA A 383 28.60 -4.19 4.70
C ALA A 383 27.79 -5.45 4.31
N GLU A 384 27.14 -6.09 5.28
CA GLU A 384 26.26 -7.23 5.03
C GLU A 384 25.03 -6.82 4.19
N GLN A 385 24.44 -5.64 4.44
CA GLN A 385 23.33 -5.12 3.62
C GLN A 385 23.75 -4.86 2.18
N ARG A 386 24.95 -4.31 1.96
CA ARG A 386 25.48 -4.15 0.60
C ARG A 386 25.70 -5.50 -0.09
N ALA A 387 26.15 -6.51 0.63
CA ALA A 387 26.27 -7.87 0.09
C ALA A 387 24.90 -8.45 -0.27
N ALA A 388 23.91 -8.33 0.63
CA ALA A 388 22.53 -8.74 0.35
C ALA A 388 21.97 -8.06 -0.90
N ARG A 389 22.13 -6.74 -1.02
CA ARG A 389 21.73 -6.00 -2.22
C ARG A 389 22.45 -6.52 -3.46
N GLY A 390 23.74 -6.78 -3.37
CA GLY A 390 24.53 -7.34 -4.47
C GLY A 390 24.08 -8.74 -4.92
N ASP A 391 23.42 -9.51 -4.05
CA ASP A 391 22.80 -10.79 -4.43
C ASP A 391 21.45 -10.62 -5.14
N LEU A 392 20.80 -9.48 -5.00
CA LEU A 392 19.49 -9.17 -5.62
C LEU A 392 19.62 -8.49 -6.98
N VAL A 393 20.63 -7.62 -7.16
CA VAL A 393 20.82 -6.80 -8.38
C VAL A 393 22.23 -6.90 -8.93
N GLN A 394 22.35 -6.64 -10.23
CA GLN A 394 23.63 -6.38 -10.90
C GLN A 394 23.86 -4.86 -10.87
N ASP A 395 25.02 -4.45 -10.42
CA ASP A 395 25.47 -3.06 -10.49
C ASP A 395 25.79 -2.66 -11.93
#